data_7e1b89bfc8198cff93ebccbc602309b9
#
_entry.id   7e1b89bfc8198cff93ebccbc602309b9
#
_cell.length_a   1.000
_cell.length_b   1.000
_cell.length_c   1.000
_cell.angle_alpha   90.00
_cell.angle_beta   90.00
_cell.angle_gamma   90.00
#
_symmetry.space_group_name_H-M   'P 1'
#
loop_
_entity.id
_entity.type
_entity.pdbx_description
1 polymer ?
#
loop_
_entity_poly.entity_id
_entity_poly.type
_entity_poly.pdbx_seq_one_letter_code
_entity_poly.pdbx_strand_id
1 'polypeptide(L)'
;MIITHNIEWDKCLSHKIWPAISKGWQDTPMKPIHFFWGLAGKNIPQIKSCIEKNEEWWYVDVGYLSQQITRYPAPIIHDLDKTYFRIVKGGLHTKNGKTGSVERLSKLEQQGIDVNFKGWSDGEHILLCPSSQTVTQYVNDMTQDEWAEQVKSELRQHTDRPIKFRNKPRPGNQWWETDIKD
;
A
#
# COMPACT_ATOMS: atom_id res chain seq x y z
N MET A 1 11.99 3.45 -23.04
CA MET A 1 12.88 3.88 -21.94
C MET A 1 12.16 3.67 -20.63
N ILE A 2 12.82 3.05 -19.63
CA ILE A 2 12.27 2.90 -18.26
C ILE A 2 12.73 4.10 -17.45
N ILE A 3 11.80 4.74 -16.76
CA ILE A 3 12.00 5.89 -15.88
C ILE A 3 11.59 5.48 -14.46
N THR A 4 12.50 5.62 -13.50
CA THR A 4 12.26 5.22 -12.11
C THR A 4 12.17 6.45 -11.20
N HIS A 5 11.17 6.47 -10.33
CA HIS A 5 10.90 7.56 -9.41
C HIS A 5 11.00 7.07 -7.97
N ASN A 6 11.90 7.67 -7.22
CA ASN A 6 12.20 7.30 -5.84
C ASN A 6 11.65 8.32 -4.85
N ILE A 7 11.36 7.85 -3.66
CA ILE A 7 11.18 8.70 -2.50
C ILE A 7 12.57 9.02 -1.95
N GLU A 8 12.88 10.29 -1.73
CA GLU A 8 14.23 10.75 -1.38
C GLU A 8 14.82 10.12 -0.11
N TRP A 9 13.96 9.72 0.84
CA TRP A 9 14.38 9.13 2.11
C TRP A 9 14.42 7.59 2.10
N ASP A 10 13.91 6.93 1.04
CA ASP A 10 13.89 5.46 0.93
C ASP A 10 14.88 4.96 -0.13
N LYS A 11 16.11 5.47 -0.07
CA LYS A 11 17.16 5.09 -1.02
C LYS A 11 17.56 3.61 -0.94
N CYS A 12 17.28 2.97 0.19
CA CYS A 12 17.80 1.63 0.46
C CYS A 12 17.11 0.52 -0.33
N LEU A 13 15.80 0.62 -0.59
CA LEU A 13 15.05 -0.44 -1.28
C LEU A 13 14.97 -0.21 -2.78
N SER A 14 14.69 0.99 -3.20
CA SER A 14 14.51 1.31 -4.60
C SER A 14 15.74 0.98 -5.44
N HIS A 15 16.96 1.25 -4.96
CA HIS A 15 18.18 0.96 -5.72
C HIS A 15 18.43 -0.56 -5.92
N LYS A 16 17.84 -1.42 -5.09
CA LYS A 16 17.93 -2.88 -5.27
C LYS A 16 16.84 -3.41 -6.22
N ILE A 17 15.67 -2.78 -6.20
CA ILE A 17 14.51 -3.21 -6.98
C ILE A 17 14.60 -2.76 -8.44
N TRP A 18 15.06 -1.54 -8.69
CA TRP A 18 15.15 -1.01 -10.07
C TRP A 18 16.05 -1.82 -11.00
N PRO A 19 17.24 -2.29 -10.59
CA PRO A 19 18.03 -3.19 -11.43
C PRO A 19 17.31 -4.50 -11.75
N ALA A 20 16.56 -5.06 -10.78
CA ALA A 20 15.81 -6.28 -11.01
C ALA A 20 14.66 -6.08 -12.01
N ILE A 21 13.91 -4.97 -11.90
CA ILE A 21 12.86 -4.61 -12.86
C ILE A 21 13.47 -4.39 -14.25
N SER A 22 14.55 -3.62 -14.35
CA SER A 22 15.21 -3.33 -15.62
C SER A 22 15.76 -4.60 -16.29
N LYS A 23 16.32 -5.52 -15.50
CA LYS A 23 16.80 -6.81 -16.00
C LYS A 23 15.67 -7.76 -16.43
N GLY A 24 14.56 -7.74 -15.71
CA GLY A 24 13.39 -8.58 -16.00
C GLY A 24 12.54 -8.06 -17.16
N TRP A 25 12.70 -6.81 -17.55
CA TRP A 25 11.96 -6.21 -18.66
C TRP A 25 12.63 -6.54 -19.98
N GLN A 26 12.08 -7.50 -20.70
CA GLN A 26 12.69 -8.04 -21.94
C GLN A 26 12.43 -7.17 -23.17
N ASP A 27 11.40 -6.35 -23.15
CA ASP A 27 11.02 -5.52 -24.29
C ASP A 27 11.64 -4.12 -24.22
N THR A 28 12.08 -3.60 -25.36
CA THR A 28 12.45 -2.18 -25.48
C THR A 28 11.18 -1.37 -25.69
N PRO A 29 10.68 -0.64 -24.68
CA PRO A 29 9.45 0.09 -24.83
C PRO A 29 9.58 1.23 -25.84
N MET A 30 8.62 1.33 -26.76
CA MET A 30 8.55 2.41 -27.75
C MET A 30 8.22 3.77 -27.10
N LYS A 31 7.53 3.74 -25.93
CA LYS A 31 7.18 4.92 -25.13
C LYS A 31 7.82 4.82 -23.73
N PRO A 32 8.00 5.92 -23.03
CA PRO A 32 8.43 5.89 -21.63
C PRO A 32 7.47 5.07 -20.77
N ILE A 33 8.05 4.26 -19.88
CA ILE A 33 7.34 3.52 -18.84
C ILE A 33 7.86 4.01 -17.50
N HIS A 34 6.96 4.47 -16.64
CA HIS A 34 7.30 5.05 -15.34
C HIS A 34 7.06 4.06 -14.22
N PHE A 35 8.04 3.90 -13.33
CA PHE A 35 7.92 3.09 -12.12
C PHE A 35 8.04 4.00 -10.90
N PHE A 36 7.03 4.00 -10.03
CA PHE A 36 6.97 4.82 -8.83
C PHE A 36 7.09 3.96 -7.58
N TRP A 37 8.10 4.25 -6.76
CA TRP A 37 8.23 3.65 -5.44
C TRP A 37 7.42 4.44 -4.41
N GLY A 38 6.25 3.91 -4.01
CA GLY A 38 5.36 4.58 -3.07
C GLY A 38 4.70 5.85 -3.61
N LEU A 39 3.89 6.50 -2.77
CA LEU A 39 3.13 7.71 -3.12
C LEU A 39 3.71 9.00 -2.53
N ALA A 40 4.73 8.94 -1.68
CA ALA A 40 5.21 10.12 -0.98
C ALA A 40 5.97 11.12 -1.88
N GLY A 41 6.06 12.35 -1.43
CA GLY A 41 6.87 13.39 -2.06
C GLY A 41 6.42 13.75 -3.48
N LYS A 42 7.35 13.75 -4.40
CA LYS A 42 7.13 14.17 -5.79
C LYS A 42 6.39 13.14 -6.66
N ASN A 43 6.14 11.93 -6.15
CA ASN A 43 5.55 10.86 -6.96
C ASN A 43 4.09 11.16 -7.34
N ILE A 44 3.29 11.73 -6.45
CA ILE A 44 1.87 12.03 -6.74
C ILE A 44 1.71 12.98 -7.94
N PRO A 45 2.35 14.16 -7.98
CA PRO A 45 2.28 15.04 -9.15
C PRO A 45 2.73 14.37 -10.44
N GLN A 46 3.78 13.54 -10.37
CA GLN A 46 4.29 12.84 -11.53
C GLN A 46 3.35 11.74 -12.03
N ILE A 47 2.71 10.99 -11.12
CA ILE A 47 1.66 10.02 -11.47
C ILE A 47 0.48 10.74 -12.15
N LYS A 48 0.02 11.87 -11.59
CA LYS A 48 -1.04 12.68 -12.20
C LYS A 48 -0.64 13.13 -13.61
N SER A 49 0.61 13.59 -13.80
CA SER A 49 1.13 13.94 -15.13
C SER A 49 1.15 12.75 -16.10
N CYS A 50 1.53 11.56 -15.65
CA CYS A 50 1.47 10.36 -16.50
C CYS A 50 0.02 10.04 -16.93
N ILE A 51 -0.95 10.19 -16.02
CA ILE A 51 -2.37 9.98 -16.31
C ILE A 51 -2.85 10.98 -17.36
N GLU A 52 -2.56 12.27 -17.17
CA GLU A 52 -2.93 13.36 -18.09
C GLU A 52 -2.34 13.16 -19.49
N LYS A 53 -1.10 12.68 -19.59
CA LYS A 53 -0.38 12.44 -20.83
C LYS A 53 -0.66 11.07 -21.45
N ASN A 54 -1.47 10.24 -20.79
CA ASN A 54 -1.70 8.85 -21.17
C ASN A 54 -0.39 8.05 -21.33
N GLU A 55 0.55 8.28 -20.42
CA GLU A 55 1.82 7.55 -20.33
C GLU A 55 1.66 6.32 -19.43
N GLU A 56 2.37 5.25 -19.74
CA GLU A 56 2.32 4.02 -18.97
C GLU A 56 3.07 4.19 -17.64
N TRP A 57 2.39 3.83 -16.53
CA TRP A 57 3.00 3.88 -15.20
C TRP A 57 2.66 2.68 -14.34
N TRP A 58 3.57 2.38 -13.43
CA TRP A 58 3.49 1.27 -12.50
C TRP A 58 3.78 1.76 -11.09
N TYR A 59 2.96 1.30 -10.17
CA TYR A 59 3.16 1.53 -8.74
C TYR A 59 3.89 0.35 -8.12
N VAL A 60 4.93 0.62 -7.36
CA VAL A 60 5.75 -0.38 -6.66
C VAL A 60 5.76 -0.05 -5.17
N ASP A 61 5.47 -1.03 -4.34
CA ASP A 61 5.51 -0.89 -2.88
C ASP A 61 5.76 -2.26 -2.22
N VAL A 62 6.03 -2.24 -0.93
CA VAL A 62 6.10 -3.46 -0.12
C VAL A 62 4.73 -4.13 -0.09
N GLY A 63 4.71 -5.44 -0.18
CA GLY A 63 3.48 -6.24 -0.04
C GLY A 63 2.91 -6.18 1.38
N TYR A 64 1.67 -6.62 1.55
CA TYR A 64 1.00 -6.61 2.85
C TYR A 64 1.41 -7.76 3.76
N LEU A 65 1.89 -8.85 3.19
CA LEU A 65 2.24 -10.07 3.91
C LEU A 65 3.74 -10.32 3.84
N SER A 66 4.26 -10.99 4.87
CA SER A 66 5.67 -11.41 4.93
C SER A 66 6.67 -10.27 4.76
N GLN A 67 6.38 -9.13 5.36
CA GLN A 67 7.29 -7.99 5.35
C GLN A 67 8.44 -8.25 6.32
N GLN A 68 9.63 -8.47 5.80
CA GLN A 68 10.87 -8.50 6.56
C GLN A 68 11.59 -7.14 6.48
N ILE A 69 10.80 -6.06 6.48
CA ILE A 69 11.29 -4.69 6.43
C ILE A 69 10.76 -3.97 7.65
N THR A 70 11.66 -3.62 8.56
CA THR A 70 11.35 -2.77 9.71
C THR A 70 11.78 -1.35 9.37
N ARG A 71 10.82 -0.44 9.23
CA ARG A 71 11.11 0.98 8.98
C ARG A 71 11.38 1.76 10.26
N TYR A 72 10.76 1.36 11.38
CA TYR A 72 10.89 1.99 12.71
C TYR A 72 10.55 0.98 13.81
N PRO A 73 11.20 1.04 14.99
CA PRO A 73 12.44 1.77 15.24
C PRO A 73 13.64 1.09 14.55
N ALA A 74 14.71 1.83 14.37
CA ALA A 74 15.98 1.30 13.85
C ALA A 74 16.53 0.14 14.71
N PRO A 75 17.31 -0.82 14.13
CA PRO A 75 17.84 -0.77 12.78
C PRO A 75 16.82 -1.22 11.72
N ILE A 76 16.92 -0.61 10.53
CA ILE A 76 16.13 -1.04 9.38
C ILE A 76 16.67 -2.38 8.92
N ILE A 77 15.88 -3.43 9.08
CA ILE A 77 16.22 -4.78 8.62
C ILE A 77 15.54 -4.99 7.26
N HIS A 78 16.35 -5.34 6.27
CA HIS A 78 15.87 -5.65 4.93
C HIS A 78 16.23 -7.10 4.58
N ASP A 79 15.29 -7.99 4.72
CA ASP A 79 15.39 -9.33 4.14
C ASP A 79 14.56 -9.36 2.86
N LEU A 80 15.21 -9.05 1.74
CA LEU A 80 14.53 -8.97 0.44
C LEU A 80 14.09 -10.34 -0.06
N ASP A 81 14.78 -11.41 0.33
CA ASP A 81 14.45 -12.79 -0.09
C ASP A 81 13.14 -13.27 0.54
N LYS A 82 12.78 -12.68 1.68
CA LYS A 82 11.54 -12.96 2.41
C LYS A 82 10.48 -11.88 2.28
N THR A 83 10.72 -10.86 1.47
CA THR A 83 9.80 -9.72 1.31
C THR A 83 9.07 -9.82 -0.01
N TYR A 84 7.74 -9.73 0.04
CA TYR A 84 6.91 -9.63 -1.15
C TYR A 84 6.72 -8.16 -1.53
N PHE A 85 6.79 -7.91 -2.82
CA PHE A 85 6.54 -6.59 -3.40
C PHE A 85 5.23 -6.60 -4.16
N ARG A 86 4.55 -5.46 -4.12
CA ARG A 86 3.37 -5.19 -4.92
C ARG A 86 3.77 -4.34 -6.11
N ILE A 87 3.47 -4.82 -7.31
CA ILE A 87 3.72 -4.10 -8.56
C ILE A 87 2.39 -4.05 -9.31
N VAL A 88 1.86 -2.85 -9.55
CA VAL A 88 0.53 -2.65 -10.13
C VAL A 88 0.59 -1.64 -11.27
N LYS A 89 0.02 -1.99 -12.41
CA LYS A 89 -0.10 -1.10 -13.57
C LYS A 89 -1.28 -0.14 -13.42
N GLY A 90 -1.02 1.16 -13.54
CA GLY A 90 -2.05 2.18 -13.64
C GLY A 90 -2.95 2.35 -12.40
N GLY A 91 -2.48 1.96 -11.22
CA GLY A 91 -3.25 2.07 -9.98
C GLY A 91 -2.47 1.62 -8.76
N LEU A 92 -3.06 1.78 -7.57
CA LEU A 92 -2.46 1.31 -6.30
C LEU A 92 -2.78 -0.16 -6.02
N HIS A 93 -3.88 -0.65 -6.57
CA HIS A 93 -4.38 -2.02 -6.43
C HIS A 93 -4.84 -2.56 -7.77
N THR A 94 -4.82 -3.87 -7.92
CA THR A 94 -5.43 -4.53 -9.08
C THR A 94 -6.94 -4.34 -9.04
N LYS A 95 -7.51 -3.69 -10.07
CA LYS A 95 -8.95 -3.36 -10.12
C LYS A 95 -9.88 -4.58 -10.17
N ASN A 96 -9.42 -5.73 -10.57
CA ASN A 96 -10.29 -6.85 -10.95
C ASN A 96 -10.14 -8.08 -10.06
N GLY A 97 -9.71 -7.95 -8.81
CA GLY A 97 -9.71 -9.08 -7.85
C GLY A 97 -9.16 -10.40 -8.41
N LYS A 98 -8.41 -10.33 -9.53
CA LYS A 98 -7.81 -11.52 -10.12
C LYS A 98 -6.88 -12.14 -9.12
N THR A 99 -7.30 -13.28 -8.68
CA THR A 99 -6.67 -14.16 -7.73
C THR A 99 -5.18 -14.31 -7.99
N GLY A 100 -4.40 -14.10 -6.93
CA GLY A 100 -3.02 -14.55 -6.89
C GLY A 100 -2.97 -16.08 -7.12
N SER A 101 -1.81 -16.62 -7.46
CA SER A 101 -1.68 -18.07 -7.61
C SER A 101 -1.81 -18.77 -6.25
N VAL A 102 -2.48 -19.91 -6.23
CA VAL A 102 -2.56 -20.80 -5.06
C VAL A 102 -1.16 -21.15 -4.54
N GLU A 103 -0.17 -21.22 -5.42
CA GLU A 103 1.24 -21.44 -5.09
C GLU A 103 1.80 -20.37 -4.13
N ARG A 104 1.39 -19.10 -4.28
CA ARG A 104 1.81 -18.04 -3.34
C ARG A 104 1.19 -18.22 -1.96
N LEU A 105 -0.06 -18.65 -1.88
CA LEU A 105 -0.71 -18.96 -0.60
C LEU A 105 0.01 -20.13 0.08
N SER A 106 0.29 -21.20 -0.64
CA SER A 106 1.04 -22.35 -0.09
C SER A 106 2.42 -21.96 0.42
N LYS A 107 3.14 -21.04 -0.24
CA LYS A 107 4.41 -20.51 0.25
C LYS A 107 4.26 -19.71 1.55
N LEU A 108 3.17 -18.96 1.70
CA LEU A 108 2.88 -18.21 2.93
C LEU A 108 2.58 -19.17 4.08
N GLU A 109 1.79 -20.23 3.84
CA GLU A 109 1.49 -21.28 4.82
C GLU A 109 2.78 -21.99 5.28
N GLN A 110 3.67 -22.35 4.34
CA GLN A 110 4.99 -22.94 4.65
C GLN A 110 5.87 -22.01 5.51
N GLN A 111 5.66 -20.70 5.44
CA GLN A 111 6.31 -19.71 6.28
C GLN A 111 5.61 -19.48 7.64
N GLY A 112 4.59 -20.28 7.96
CA GLY A 112 3.83 -20.19 9.21
C GLY A 112 2.80 -19.06 9.24
N ILE A 113 2.46 -18.47 8.09
CA ILE A 113 1.41 -17.44 8.00
C ILE A 113 0.07 -18.14 7.83
N ASP A 114 -0.84 -17.95 8.79
CA ASP A 114 -2.20 -18.48 8.71
C ASP A 114 -2.97 -17.69 7.63
N VAL A 115 -3.23 -18.34 6.51
CA VAL A 115 -3.99 -17.78 5.38
C VAL A 115 -5.44 -18.25 5.35
N ASN A 116 -5.87 -19.05 6.33
CA ASN A 116 -7.21 -19.59 6.39
C ASN A 116 -8.21 -18.52 6.82
N PHE A 117 -9.31 -18.45 6.12
CA PHE A 117 -10.42 -17.58 6.51
C PHE A 117 -11.13 -18.17 7.74
N LYS A 118 -11.10 -17.43 8.85
CA LYS A 118 -11.68 -17.88 10.13
C LYS A 118 -13.20 -17.68 10.25
N GLY A 119 -13.84 -17.21 9.20
CA GLY A 119 -15.25 -16.87 9.21
C GLY A 119 -15.53 -15.49 9.81
N TRP A 120 -16.79 -15.10 9.80
CA TRP A 120 -17.28 -13.86 10.41
C TRP A 120 -17.71 -14.13 11.84
N SER A 121 -17.35 -13.23 12.74
CA SER A 121 -17.87 -13.21 14.12
C SER A 121 -18.54 -11.87 14.39
N ASP A 122 -19.58 -11.90 15.22
CA ASP A 122 -20.19 -10.66 15.69
C ASP A 122 -19.25 -9.91 16.63
N GLY A 123 -19.02 -8.64 16.34
CA GLY A 123 -18.23 -7.74 17.16
C GLY A 123 -19.11 -6.73 17.90
N GLU A 124 -18.60 -6.18 19.00
CA GLU A 124 -19.30 -5.16 19.80
C GLU A 124 -19.33 -3.80 19.11
N HIS A 125 -18.37 -3.53 18.21
CA HIS A 125 -18.20 -2.25 17.53
C HIS A 125 -17.67 -2.41 16.12
N ILE A 126 -17.80 -1.35 15.32
CA ILE A 126 -17.17 -1.22 14.02
C ILE A 126 -15.88 -0.43 14.18
N LEU A 127 -14.78 -0.96 13.69
CA LEU A 127 -13.50 -0.26 13.70
C LEU A 127 -13.20 0.34 12.33
N LEU A 128 -13.12 1.69 12.26
CA LEU A 128 -12.69 2.41 11.05
C LEU A 128 -11.18 2.63 11.08
N CYS A 129 -10.50 2.10 10.09
CA CYS A 129 -9.05 2.25 9.90
C CYS A 129 -8.78 2.86 8.53
N PRO A 130 -8.61 4.17 8.42
CA PRO A 130 -8.29 4.80 7.14
C PRO A 130 -6.91 4.40 6.65
N SER A 131 -6.67 4.56 5.37
CA SER A 131 -5.32 4.57 4.80
C SER A 131 -4.50 5.72 5.37
N SER A 132 -3.19 5.78 5.06
CA SER A 132 -2.40 6.96 5.43
C SER A 132 -2.98 8.23 4.80
N GLN A 133 -2.76 9.41 5.44
CA GLN A 133 -3.22 10.69 4.92
C GLN A 133 -2.88 10.89 3.43
N THR A 134 -1.65 10.52 3.03
CA THR A 134 -1.20 10.61 1.64
C THR A 134 -2.05 9.77 0.68
N VAL A 135 -2.40 8.54 1.08
CA VAL A 135 -3.22 7.65 0.25
C VAL A 135 -4.67 8.13 0.22
N THR A 136 -5.22 8.55 1.36
CA THR A 136 -6.59 9.07 1.44
C THR A 136 -6.74 10.32 0.57
N GLN A 137 -5.79 11.24 0.65
CA GLN A 137 -5.75 12.44 -0.18
C GLN A 137 -5.63 12.12 -1.68
N TYR A 138 -4.80 11.14 -2.03
CA TYR A 138 -4.61 10.74 -3.43
C TYR A 138 -5.85 10.07 -4.03
N VAL A 139 -6.51 9.20 -3.26
CA VAL A 139 -7.62 8.37 -3.76
C VAL A 139 -8.95 9.10 -3.71
N ASN A 140 -9.20 9.84 -2.62
CA ASN A 140 -10.50 10.42 -2.31
C ASN A 140 -10.51 11.95 -2.34
N ASP A 141 -9.36 12.57 -2.51
CA ASP A 141 -9.15 14.04 -2.47
C ASP A 141 -9.65 14.71 -1.16
N MET A 142 -9.53 13.99 -0.04
CA MET A 142 -9.99 14.41 1.28
C MET A 142 -8.99 14.02 2.37
N THR A 143 -9.12 14.62 3.54
CA THR A 143 -8.37 14.24 4.73
C THR A 143 -8.86 12.92 5.33
N GLN A 144 -8.09 12.34 6.25
CA GLN A 144 -8.52 11.14 6.98
C GLN A 144 -9.76 11.40 7.83
N ASP A 145 -9.86 12.59 8.44
CA ASP A 145 -10.98 12.97 9.30
C ASP A 145 -12.26 13.18 8.45
N GLU A 146 -12.17 13.87 7.33
CA GLU A 146 -13.28 14.02 6.37
C GLU A 146 -13.76 12.67 5.86
N TRP A 147 -12.83 11.77 5.52
CA TRP A 147 -13.17 10.41 5.12
C TRP A 147 -13.87 9.65 6.25
N ALA A 148 -13.38 9.77 7.48
CA ALA A 148 -13.97 9.10 8.63
C ALA A 148 -15.41 9.57 8.88
N GLU A 149 -15.65 10.88 8.84
CA GLU A 149 -17.00 11.44 9.04
C GLU A 149 -17.96 11.02 7.92
N GLN A 150 -17.50 11.00 6.68
CA GLN A 150 -18.31 10.51 5.57
C GLN A 150 -18.69 9.03 5.75
N VAL A 151 -17.72 8.17 6.08
CA VAL A 151 -17.96 6.73 6.27
C VAL A 151 -18.81 6.47 7.51
N LYS A 152 -18.61 7.20 8.61
CA LYS A 152 -19.49 7.13 9.79
C LYS A 152 -20.93 7.48 9.43
N SER A 153 -21.14 8.57 8.70
CA SER A 153 -22.48 8.99 8.25
C SER A 153 -23.16 7.92 7.40
N GLU A 154 -22.44 7.29 6.50
CA GLU A 154 -22.95 6.19 5.68
C GLU A 154 -23.30 4.96 6.53
N LEU A 155 -22.39 4.55 7.42
CA LEU A 155 -22.62 3.40 8.30
C LEU A 155 -23.82 3.60 9.23
N ARG A 156 -24.09 4.81 9.70
CA ARG A 156 -25.23 5.13 10.58
C ARG A 156 -26.59 4.91 9.91
N GLN A 157 -26.65 4.85 8.59
CA GLN A 157 -27.85 4.48 7.87
C GLN A 157 -28.19 2.97 7.99
N HIS A 158 -27.19 2.16 8.38
CA HIS A 158 -27.30 0.71 8.37
C HIS A 158 -27.12 0.04 9.73
N THR A 159 -26.61 0.76 10.75
CA THR A 159 -26.32 0.17 12.06
C THR A 159 -26.22 1.19 13.18
N ASP A 160 -26.66 0.78 14.37
CA ASP A 160 -26.51 1.52 15.63
C ASP A 160 -25.28 1.07 16.45
N ARG A 161 -24.47 0.13 15.94
CA ARG A 161 -23.29 -0.34 16.63
C ARG A 161 -22.32 0.81 16.89
N PRO A 162 -21.60 0.84 18.04
CA PRO A 162 -20.55 1.81 18.28
C PRO A 162 -19.52 1.79 17.14
N ILE A 163 -19.13 2.97 16.66
CA ILE A 163 -18.10 3.12 15.62
C ILE A 163 -16.87 3.74 16.27
N LYS A 164 -15.79 3.01 16.26
CA LYS A 164 -14.49 3.44 16.76
C LYS A 164 -13.57 3.78 15.61
N PHE A 165 -12.77 4.83 15.78
CA PHE A 165 -11.85 5.32 14.76
C PHE A 165 -10.40 5.12 15.21
N ARG A 166 -9.61 4.49 14.34
CA ARG A 166 -8.18 4.29 14.57
C ARG A 166 -7.38 4.90 13.43
N ASN A 167 -6.76 6.02 13.69
CA ASN A 167 -5.91 6.69 12.71
C ASN A 167 -4.63 5.88 12.44
N LYS A 168 -4.18 5.86 11.19
CA LYS A 168 -2.86 5.34 10.89
C LYS A 168 -1.82 6.37 11.34
N PRO A 169 -0.95 6.05 12.30
CA PRO A 169 0.02 7.00 12.81
C PRO A 169 1.02 7.43 11.74
N ARG A 170 1.57 8.61 11.89
CA ARG A 170 2.66 9.08 11.04
C ARG A 170 3.95 8.31 11.36
N PRO A 171 4.85 8.11 10.38
CA PRO A 171 6.18 7.57 10.64
C PRO A 171 6.88 8.36 11.76
N GLY A 172 7.46 7.66 12.72
CA GLY A 172 8.11 8.25 13.89
C GLY A 172 7.26 8.27 15.16
N ASN A 173 5.94 8.13 15.06
CA ASN A 173 5.11 7.88 16.24
C ASN A 173 5.08 6.37 16.51
N GLN A 174 4.98 6.01 17.78
CA GLN A 174 4.80 4.61 18.16
C GLN A 174 3.37 4.20 17.77
N TRP A 175 3.24 3.63 16.58
CA TRP A 175 1.95 3.35 15.93
C TRP A 175 1.10 2.29 16.65
N TRP A 176 1.66 1.53 17.58
CA TRP A 176 0.93 0.62 18.46
C TRP A 176 0.26 1.33 19.66
N GLU A 177 0.60 2.59 19.92
CA GLU A 177 0.04 3.40 21.00
C GLU A 177 -1.07 4.34 20.53
N THR A 178 -1.58 4.16 19.29
CA THR A 178 -2.70 4.99 18.82
C THR A 178 -3.96 4.62 19.57
N ASP A 179 -4.46 5.57 20.36
CA ASP A 179 -5.75 5.44 21.02
C ASP A 179 -6.85 5.23 20.01
N ILE A 180 -7.71 4.25 20.30
CA ILE A 180 -8.96 4.09 19.59
C ILE A 180 -9.90 5.18 20.11
N LYS A 181 -10.28 6.11 19.24
CA LYS A 181 -11.24 7.17 19.56
C LYS A 181 -12.66 6.68 19.32
N ASP A 182 -13.55 7.04 20.22
CA ASP A 182 -15.00 6.84 20.07
C ASP A 182 -15.60 7.85 19.09
#